data_3d7dd6a38331450d6fda9f52a5f7c84d
#
_entry.id   3d7dd6a38331450d6fda9f52a5f7c84d
#
_cell.length_a   1.000
_cell.length_b   1.000
_cell.length_c   1.000
_cell.angle_alpha   90.00
_cell.angle_beta   90.00
_cell.angle_gamma   90.00
#
_symmetry.space_group_name_H-M   'P 1'
#
loop_
_entity.id
_entity.type
_entity.pdbx_description
1 polymer ?
#
loop_
_entity_poly.entity_id
_entity_poly.type
_entity_poly.pdbx_seq_one_letter_code
_entity_poly.pdbx_strand_id
1 'polypeptide(L)'
;MRKIYFILMMMFALASITEVEAKKDKPLTYEISCAGSGTQGYSLVKVKAVVDSKKDIGDNILKRCAVHGILFRGYNGTQGCVSQPPLAGSAIVEQQYSDFFVPFFQTGGGCESYCTIVDGSLQTVKQGKQFVVSGVISVAKSQLRNDLEKAGVIKKLNSGF
;
A
#
# COMPACT_ATOMS: atom_id res chain seq x y z
N MET A 1 41.15 8.97 43.49
CA MET A 1 40.22 7.85 43.29
C MET A 1 38.79 8.29 42.85
N ARG A 2 38.31 9.50 43.15
CA ARG A 2 36.95 9.97 42.73
C ARG A 2 36.81 10.31 41.26
N LYS A 3 37.87 10.57 40.51
CA LYS A 3 37.79 10.93 39.07
C LYS A 3 37.69 9.72 38.13
N ILE A 4 38.03 8.53 38.59
CA ILE A 4 37.99 7.29 37.79
C ILE A 4 36.53 6.76 37.70
N TYR A 5 35.75 6.95 38.76
CA TYR A 5 34.35 6.53 38.77
C TYR A 5 33.44 7.35 37.82
N PHE A 6 33.78 8.62 37.57
CA PHE A 6 33.02 9.47 36.62
C PHE A 6 33.23 9.05 35.17
N ILE A 7 34.41 8.58 34.82
CA ILE A 7 34.72 8.11 33.46
C ILE A 7 34.07 6.75 33.19
N LEU A 8 34.01 5.87 34.21
CA LEU A 8 33.36 4.56 34.09
C LEU A 8 31.82 4.67 33.97
N MET A 9 31.23 5.69 34.61
CA MET A 9 29.79 5.93 34.56
C MET A 9 29.35 6.55 33.22
N MET A 10 30.22 7.27 32.53
CA MET A 10 29.95 7.87 31.23
C MET A 10 30.08 6.88 30.05
N MET A 11 30.77 5.76 30.23
CA MET A 11 30.90 4.70 29.24
C MET A 11 29.72 3.73 29.18
N PHE A 12 28.86 3.72 30.21
CA PHE A 12 27.69 2.81 30.26
C PHE A 12 26.40 3.40 29.62
N ALA A 13 26.40 4.68 29.22
CA ALA A 13 25.25 5.37 28.67
C ALA A 13 25.12 5.26 27.12
N LEU A 14 26.06 4.56 26.46
CA LEU A 14 26.12 4.48 24.98
C LEU A 14 25.66 3.14 24.39
N ALA A 15 25.01 2.26 25.13
CA ALA A 15 24.64 0.94 24.69
C ALA A 15 23.11 0.71 24.70
N SER A 16 22.34 1.65 24.18
CA SER A 16 20.92 1.41 23.92
C SER A 16 20.50 1.99 22.58
N ILE A 17 21.24 1.64 21.53
CA ILE A 17 20.68 1.71 20.18
C ILE A 17 19.82 0.45 20.07
N THR A 18 18.56 0.56 20.44
CA THR A 18 17.56 -0.42 20.04
C THR A 18 17.42 -0.31 18.52
N GLU A 19 18.07 -1.22 17.79
CA GLU A 19 17.71 -1.46 16.40
C GLU A 19 16.22 -1.83 16.40
N VAL A 20 15.41 -0.88 15.99
CA VAL A 20 14.03 -1.17 15.59
C VAL A 20 14.15 -2.00 14.32
N GLU A 21 14.19 -3.31 14.45
CA GLU A 21 14.01 -4.21 13.31
C GLU A 21 12.70 -3.82 12.64
N ALA A 22 12.80 -3.10 11.52
CA ALA A 22 11.68 -2.86 10.65
C ALA A 22 11.17 -4.23 10.20
N LYS A 23 10.03 -4.65 10.77
CA LYS A 23 9.38 -5.90 10.44
C LYS A 23 9.14 -5.89 8.94
N LYS A 24 9.94 -6.68 8.22
CA LYS A 24 9.89 -6.76 6.76
C LYS A 24 8.50 -7.26 6.39
N ASP A 25 7.64 -6.34 5.93
CA ASP A 25 6.28 -6.68 5.52
C ASP A 25 6.36 -7.76 4.45
N LYS A 26 5.62 -8.85 4.65
CA LYS A 26 5.51 -9.93 3.66
C LYS A 26 4.99 -9.36 2.34
N PRO A 27 5.49 -9.84 1.20
CA PRO A 27 5.00 -9.39 -0.10
C PRO A 27 3.50 -9.64 -0.21
N LEU A 28 2.77 -8.64 -0.65
CA LEU A 28 1.32 -8.70 -0.84
C LEU A 28 0.98 -9.68 -1.97
N THR A 29 0.29 -10.77 -1.64
CA THR A 29 -0.25 -11.72 -2.64
C THR A 29 -1.70 -11.36 -2.90
N TYR A 30 -1.98 -10.78 -4.07
CA TYR A 30 -3.32 -10.35 -4.42
C TYR A 30 -3.55 -10.30 -5.93
N GLU A 31 -4.82 -10.31 -6.30
CA GLU A 31 -5.34 -10.05 -7.63
C GLU A 31 -6.17 -8.77 -7.61
N ILE A 32 -6.07 -7.98 -8.69
CA ILE A 32 -6.88 -6.78 -8.91
C ILE A 32 -7.58 -6.87 -10.27
N SER A 33 -8.85 -6.51 -10.30
CA SER A 33 -9.64 -6.46 -11.52
C SER A 33 -10.62 -5.28 -11.47
N CYS A 34 -11.16 -4.90 -12.61
CA CYS A 34 -12.20 -3.90 -12.64
C CYS A 34 -13.49 -4.43 -11.99
N ALA A 35 -14.17 -3.59 -11.20
CA ALA A 35 -15.46 -3.91 -10.60
C ALA A 35 -16.62 -3.09 -11.21
N GLY A 36 -16.32 -2.20 -12.14
CA GLY A 36 -17.31 -1.36 -12.81
C GLY A 36 -16.78 0.03 -13.16
N SER A 37 -17.59 0.82 -13.85
CA SER A 37 -17.27 2.21 -14.11
C SER A 37 -17.43 3.00 -12.82
N GLY A 38 -16.31 3.47 -12.26
CA GLY A 38 -16.32 4.41 -11.14
C GLY A 38 -16.90 5.77 -11.57
N THR A 39 -17.22 6.60 -10.58
CA THR A 39 -17.53 8.02 -10.82
C THR A 39 -16.27 8.76 -11.30
N GLN A 40 -16.44 9.94 -11.88
CA GLN A 40 -15.32 10.73 -12.38
C GLN A 40 -14.25 10.94 -11.31
N GLY A 41 -13.00 10.62 -11.63
CA GLY A 41 -11.87 10.72 -10.70
C GLY A 41 -11.65 9.50 -9.78
N TYR A 42 -12.59 8.54 -9.79
CA TYR A 42 -12.51 7.32 -8.99
C TYR A 42 -12.36 6.09 -9.87
N SER A 43 -11.73 5.06 -9.34
CA SER A 43 -11.70 3.72 -9.94
C SER A 43 -12.36 2.72 -9.00
N LEU A 44 -13.29 1.93 -9.52
CA LEU A 44 -13.92 0.86 -8.76
C LEU A 44 -13.23 -0.46 -9.11
N VAL A 45 -12.55 -1.05 -8.14
CA VAL A 45 -11.75 -2.26 -8.33
C VAL A 45 -12.18 -3.38 -7.39
N LYS A 46 -12.20 -4.60 -7.89
CA LYS A 46 -12.32 -5.81 -7.09
C LYS A 46 -10.92 -6.29 -6.74
N VAL A 47 -10.66 -6.44 -5.45
CA VAL A 47 -9.41 -6.98 -4.93
C VAL A 47 -9.69 -8.32 -4.27
N LYS A 48 -8.76 -9.28 -4.47
CA LYS A 48 -8.74 -10.58 -3.82
C LYS A 48 -7.34 -10.79 -3.26
N ALA A 49 -7.19 -10.78 -1.95
CA ALA A 49 -5.93 -10.93 -1.25
C ALA A 49 -5.87 -12.27 -0.51
N VAL A 50 -4.68 -12.86 -0.46
CA VAL A 50 -4.42 -14.08 0.31
C VAL A 50 -3.63 -13.70 1.56
N VAL A 51 -4.15 -14.12 2.73
CA VAL A 51 -3.52 -13.88 4.03
C VAL A 51 -3.33 -15.17 4.80
N ASP A 52 -2.25 -15.26 5.57
CA ASP A 52 -1.88 -16.48 6.29
C ASP A 52 -2.62 -16.61 7.64
N SER A 53 -3.08 -15.51 8.19
CA SER A 53 -3.67 -15.46 9.54
C SER A 53 -4.98 -14.69 9.57
N LYS A 54 -5.88 -15.10 10.47
CA LYS A 54 -7.10 -14.34 10.78
C LYS A 54 -6.82 -12.91 11.26
N LYS A 55 -5.68 -12.67 11.89
CA LYS A 55 -5.28 -11.34 12.38
C LYS A 55 -4.99 -10.36 11.23
N ASP A 56 -4.63 -10.89 10.07
CA ASP A 56 -4.32 -10.10 8.88
C ASP A 56 -5.60 -9.82 8.05
N ILE A 57 -6.74 -10.39 8.46
CA ILE A 57 -8.04 -10.12 7.83
C ILE A 57 -8.54 -8.77 8.34
N GLY A 58 -8.53 -7.78 7.48
CA GLY A 58 -9.04 -6.45 7.80
C GLY A 58 -9.22 -5.63 6.54
N ASP A 59 -9.95 -4.54 6.68
CA ASP A 59 -10.21 -3.59 5.60
C ASP A 59 -8.92 -3.03 5.02
N ASN A 60 -7.89 -2.87 5.87
CA ASN A 60 -6.62 -2.26 5.51
C ASN A 60 -5.87 -3.07 4.46
N ILE A 61 -5.90 -4.41 4.51
CA ILE A 61 -5.21 -5.23 3.52
C ILE A 61 -5.77 -5.00 2.11
N LEU A 62 -7.10 -4.92 1.97
CA LEU A 62 -7.75 -4.70 0.68
C LEU A 62 -7.51 -3.28 0.16
N LYS A 63 -7.53 -2.27 1.04
CA LYS A 63 -7.21 -0.88 0.70
C LYS A 63 -5.77 -0.74 0.20
N ARG A 64 -4.81 -1.31 0.92
CA ARG A 64 -3.39 -1.36 0.52
C ARG A 64 -3.23 -2.05 -0.84
N CYS A 65 -3.82 -3.22 -1.03
CA CYS A 65 -3.77 -3.96 -2.29
C CYS A 65 -4.42 -3.20 -3.45
N ALA A 66 -5.52 -2.48 -3.20
CA ALA A 66 -6.19 -1.66 -4.22
C ALA A 66 -5.30 -0.52 -4.71
N VAL A 67 -4.73 0.27 -3.79
CA VAL A 67 -3.83 1.38 -4.14
C VAL A 67 -2.56 0.88 -4.79
N HIS A 68 -1.91 -0.15 -4.21
CA HIS A 68 -0.71 -0.75 -4.77
C HIS A 68 -0.97 -1.30 -6.19
N GLY A 69 -2.12 -1.95 -6.39
CA GLY A 69 -2.51 -2.47 -7.68
C GLY A 69 -2.69 -1.37 -8.73
N ILE A 70 -3.37 -0.28 -8.40
CA ILE A 70 -3.57 0.86 -9.30
C ILE A 70 -2.23 1.55 -9.61
N LEU A 71 -1.33 1.65 -8.63
CA LEU A 71 -0.05 2.32 -8.83
C LEU A 71 0.93 1.51 -9.67
N PHE A 72 1.07 0.20 -9.42
CA PHE A 72 2.19 -0.58 -9.96
C PHE A 72 1.82 -1.73 -10.88
N ARG A 73 0.56 -2.20 -10.86
CA ARG A 73 0.12 -3.33 -11.71
C ARG A 73 -0.85 -2.91 -12.80
N GLY A 74 -1.75 -1.96 -12.50
CA GLY A 74 -2.89 -1.70 -13.36
C GLY A 74 -3.86 -2.88 -13.38
N TYR A 75 -4.84 -2.84 -14.27
CA TYR A 75 -5.76 -3.94 -14.56
C TYR A 75 -6.27 -3.87 -16.00
N ASN A 76 -6.60 -5.03 -16.55
CA ASN A 76 -7.17 -5.13 -17.88
C ASN A 76 -8.65 -4.74 -17.87
N GLY A 77 -9.09 -4.13 -18.95
CA GLY A 77 -10.50 -3.87 -19.18
C GLY A 77 -11.28 -5.18 -19.39
N THR A 78 -12.52 -5.15 -18.94
CA THR A 78 -13.51 -6.19 -19.21
C THR A 78 -14.78 -5.51 -19.73
N GLN A 79 -15.80 -6.27 -20.06
CA GLN A 79 -17.04 -5.72 -20.55
C GLN A 79 -17.64 -4.72 -19.53
N GLY A 80 -17.77 -3.44 -19.94
CA GLY A 80 -18.20 -2.34 -19.06
C GLY A 80 -17.10 -1.63 -18.27
N CYS A 81 -15.84 -2.03 -18.46
CA CYS A 81 -14.67 -1.42 -17.79
C CYS A 81 -13.56 -1.08 -18.76
N VAL A 82 -12.95 0.07 -18.59
CA VAL A 82 -11.75 0.49 -19.34
C VAL A 82 -10.50 -0.02 -18.64
N SER A 83 -9.51 -0.50 -19.41
CA SER A 83 -8.20 -0.86 -18.89
C SER A 83 -7.54 0.31 -18.19
N GLN A 84 -6.86 0.05 -17.10
CA GLN A 84 -6.08 1.03 -16.35
C GLN A 84 -4.61 0.60 -16.32
N PRO A 85 -3.73 1.28 -17.05
CA PRO A 85 -2.29 1.05 -16.89
C PRO A 85 -1.82 1.51 -15.51
N PRO A 86 -0.68 1.00 -15.02
CA PRO A 86 -0.11 1.43 -13.75
C PRO A 86 0.11 2.95 -13.72
N LEU A 87 -0.36 3.64 -12.69
CA LEU A 87 -0.20 5.10 -12.56
C LEU A 87 1.26 5.51 -12.42
N ALA A 88 2.07 4.72 -11.73
CA ALA A 88 3.50 4.96 -11.56
C ALA A 88 4.33 4.54 -12.79
N GLY A 89 3.70 3.91 -13.78
CA GLY A 89 4.34 3.47 -15.01
C GLY A 89 5.17 2.20 -14.88
N SER A 90 5.82 1.94 -13.76
CA SER A 90 6.67 0.77 -13.53
C SER A 90 6.78 0.42 -12.06
N ALA A 91 6.91 -0.88 -11.74
CA ALA A 91 7.20 -1.37 -10.39
C ALA A 91 8.57 -0.91 -9.86
N ILE A 92 9.51 -0.51 -10.74
CA ILE A 92 10.82 0.03 -10.34
C ILE A 92 10.66 1.31 -9.53
N VAL A 93 9.63 2.11 -9.80
CA VAL A 93 9.34 3.36 -9.07
C VAL A 93 9.11 3.09 -7.59
N GLU A 94 8.48 1.98 -7.21
CA GLU A 94 8.30 1.60 -5.82
C GLU A 94 9.64 1.45 -5.08
N GLN A 95 10.63 0.83 -5.74
CA GLN A 95 11.96 0.65 -5.16
C GLN A 95 12.75 1.96 -5.15
N GLN A 96 12.67 2.77 -6.20
CA GLN A 96 13.35 4.06 -6.29
C GLN A 96 12.90 5.05 -5.21
N TYR A 97 11.63 4.99 -4.83
CA TYR A 97 11.02 5.85 -3.81
C TYR A 97 10.60 5.05 -2.57
N SER A 98 11.40 4.05 -2.18
CA SER A 98 11.12 3.20 -1.03
C SER A 98 10.86 3.98 0.26
N ASP A 99 11.63 5.05 0.49
CA ASP A 99 11.50 5.91 1.67
C ASP A 99 10.13 6.60 1.75
N PHE A 100 9.50 6.84 0.60
CA PHE A 100 8.14 7.34 0.51
C PHE A 100 7.12 6.20 0.63
N PHE A 101 7.30 5.10 -0.13
CA PHE A 101 6.28 4.06 -0.23
C PHE A 101 6.21 3.13 0.97
N VAL A 102 7.31 2.89 1.68
CA VAL A 102 7.29 2.05 2.89
C VAL A 102 6.32 2.61 3.94
N PRO A 103 6.44 3.87 4.43
CA PRO A 103 5.48 4.42 5.37
C PRO A 103 4.09 4.65 4.75
N PHE A 104 4.01 4.93 3.45
CA PHE A 104 2.75 5.13 2.75
C PHE A 104 1.86 3.87 2.76
N PHE A 105 2.45 2.68 2.62
CA PHE A 105 1.74 1.40 2.62
C PHE A 105 1.68 0.69 3.98
N GLN A 106 2.21 1.25 5.04
CA GLN A 106 2.04 0.68 6.38
C GLN A 106 0.57 0.69 6.81
N THR A 107 0.21 -0.17 7.76
CA THR A 107 -1.10 -0.14 8.39
C THR A 107 -1.36 1.23 9.04
N GLY A 108 -2.46 1.87 8.69
CA GLY A 108 -2.73 3.26 9.06
C GLY A 108 -1.94 4.30 8.25
N GLY A 109 -1.23 3.88 7.21
CA GLY A 109 -0.48 4.77 6.32
C GLY A 109 -1.35 5.56 5.36
N GLY A 110 -0.73 6.51 4.66
CA GLY A 110 -1.41 7.46 3.78
C GLY A 110 -2.25 6.83 2.66
N CYS A 111 -1.91 5.61 2.22
CA CYS A 111 -2.64 4.92 1.16
C CYS A 111 -4.11 4.66 1.51
N GLU A 112 -4.44 4.49 2.80
CA GLU A 112 -5.79 4.17 3.23
C GLU A 112 -6.77 5.34 3.04
N SER A 113 -6.28 6.58 3.05
CA SER A 113 -7.10 7.78 2.86
C SER A 113 -7.68 7.93 1.45
N TYR A 114 -7.09 7.24 0.47
CA TYR A 114 -7.57 7.25 -0.92
C TYR A 114 -8.61 6.17 -1.22
N CYS A 115 -8.99 5.36 -0.22
CA CYS A 115 -9.82 4.17 -0.45
C CYS A 115 -11.03 4.11 0.46
N THR A 116 -12.15 3.67 -0.15
CA THR A 116 -13.36 3.30 0.58
C THR A 116 -13.79 1.91 0.13
N ILE A 117 -14.09 1.02 1.07
CA ILE A 117 -14.68 -0.28 0.76
C ILE A 117 -16.17 -0.08 0.48
N VAL A 118 -16.65 -0.71 -0.58
CA VAL A 118 -18.08 -0.70 -0.90
C VAL A 118 -18.81 -1.61 0.09
N ASP A 119 -19.80 -1.08 0.77
CA ASP A 119 -20.58 -1.79 1.77
C ASP A 119 -21.15 -3.11 1.23
N GLY A 120 -21.11 -4.16 2.05
CA GLY A 120 -21.60 -5.48 1.70
C GLY A 120 -20.74 -6.25 0.68
N SER A 121 -19.64 -5.67 0.17
CA SER A 121 -18.77 -6.35 -0.80
C SER A 121 -17.71 -7.24 -0.17
N LEU A 122 -17.45 -7.09 1.13
CA LEU A 122 -16.40 -7.82 1.83
C LEU A 122 -16.78 -9.30 1.99
N GLN A 123 -15.89 -10.17 1.55
CA GLN A 123 -16.04 -11.62 1.67
C GLN A 123 -14.73 -12.24 2.16
N THR A 124 -14.85 -13.24 3.02
CA THR A 124 -13.70 -14.01 3.51
C THR A 124 -14.01 -15.49 3.38
N VAL A 125 -13.11 -16.21 2.72
CA VAL A 125 -13.20 -17.67 2.54
C VAL A 125 -11.94 -18.32 3.07
N LYS A 126 -12.08 -19.35 3.91
CA LYS A 126 -10.94 -20.15 4.36
C LYS A 126 -10.54 -21.13 3.26
N GLN A 127 -9.28 -21.13 2.86
CA GLN A 127 -8.73 -22.04 1.87
C GLN A 127 -7.50 -22.76 2.45
N GLY A 128 -7.73 -23.96 2.95
CA GLY A 128 -6.69 -24.73 3.65
C GLY A 128 -6.21 -24.03 4.92
N LYS A 129 -4.94 -23.65 4.96
CA LYS A 129 -4.33 -22.92 6.08
C LYS A 129 -4.40 -21.39 5.94
N GLN A 130 -4.82 -20.90 4.77
CA GLN A 130 -4.88 -19.49 4.42
C GLN A 130 -6.32 -18.99 4.38
N PHE A 131 -6.46 -17.67 4.29
CA PHE A 131 -7.74 -17.00 4.08
C PHE A 131 -7.65 -16.16 2.80
N VAL A 132 -8.70 -16.25 2.00
CA VAL A 132 -8.91 -15.39 0.85
C VAL A 132 -9.90 -14.31 1.25
N VAL A 133 -9.44 -13.07 1.26
CA VAL A 133 -10.25 -11.89 1.53
C VAL A 133 -10.51 -11.17 0.22
N SER A 134 -11.75 -10.85 -0.08
CA SER A 134 -12.09 -10.11 -1.29
C SER A 134 -13.12 -9.03 -1.01
N GLY A 135 -13.08 -7.97 -1.82
CA GLY A 135 -14.02 -6.86 -1.72
C GLY A 135 -13.93 -5.94 -2.92
N VAL A 136 -14.88 -5.04 -3.02
CA VAL A 136 -14.89 -3.97 -4.01
C VAL A 136 -14.47 -2.68 -3.33
N ILE A 137 -13.47 -2.01 -3.89
CA ILE A 137 -12.86 -0.82 -3.34
C ILE A 137 -13.00 0.33 -4.34
N SER A 138 -13.51 1.45 -3.86
CA SER A 138 -13.50 2.73 -4.57
C SER A 138 -12.20 3.45 -4.23
N VAL A 139 -11.39 3.76 -5.25
CA VAL A 139 -10.11 4.45 -5.09
C VAL A 139 -10.19 5.82 -5.73
N ALA A 140 -9.86 6.87 -4.98
CA ALA A 140 -9.77 8.26 -5.45
C ALA A 140 -8.53 8.44 -6.35
N LYS A 141 -8.57 7.84 -7.54
CA LYS A 141 -7.44 7.74 -8.47
C LYS A 141 -6.86 9.10 -8.86
N SER A 142 -7.72 10.07 -9.17
CA SER A 142 -7.27 11.40 -9.58
C SER A 142 -6.58 12.14 -8.46
N GLN A 143 -7.09 12.06 -7.23
CA GLN A 143 -6.46 12.67 -6.07
C GLN A 143 -5.12 11.99 -5.77
N LEU A 144 -5.10 10.66 -5.73
CA LEU A 144 -3.88 9.87 -5.53
C LEU A 144 -2.80 10.29 -6.54
N ARG A 145 -3.15 10.39 -7.83
CA ARG A 145 -2.23 10.83 -8.87
C ARG A 145 -1.69 12.22 -8.61
N ASN A 146 -2.58 13.19 -8.38
CA ASN A 146 -2.19 14.59 -8.16
C ASN A 146 -1.24 14.75 -6.98
N ASP A 147 -1.48 14.03 -5.89
CA ASP A 147 -0.66 14.13 -4.69
C ASP A 147 0.71 13.48 -4.89
N LEU A 148 0.79 12.36 -5.61
CA LEU A 148 2.07 11.73 -5.97
C LEU A 148 2.87 12.54 -7.01
N GLU A 149 2.19 13.23 -7.94
CA GLU A 149 2.83 14.18 -8.86
C GLU A 149 3.39 15.40 -8.12
N LYS A 150 2.67 15.94 -7.12
CA LYS A 150 3.15 17.03 -6.26
C LYS A 150 4.35 16.59 -5.40
N ALA A 151 4.32 15.37 -4.90
CA ALA A 151 5.42 14.78 -4.14
C ALA A 151 6.64 14.44 -5.03
N GLY A 152 6.53 14.55 -6.34
CA GLY A 152 7.61 14.23 -7.28
C GLY A 152 7.90 12.73 -7.42
N VAL A 153 7.00 11.87 -6.93
CA VAL A 153 7.15 10.41 -6.93
C VAL A 153 6.78 9.79 -8.27
N ILE A 154 5.82 10.41 -8.97
CA ILE A 154 5.45 10.02 -10.33
C ILE A 154 5.56 11.21 -11.29
N LYS A 155 5.75 10.93 -12.57
CA LYS A 155 5.86 11.96 -13.60
C LYS A 155 4.51 12.67 -13.82
N LYS A 156 4.56 13.99 -13.99
CA LYS A 156 3.39 14.76 -14.39
C LYS A 156 2.94 14.37 -15.80
N LEU A 157 1.62 14.35 -16.04
CA LEU A 157 1.06 14.06 -17.36
C LEU A 157 1.56 15.01 -18.47
N ASN A 158 1.86 16.28 -18.10
CA ASN A 158 2.25 17.33 -19.05
C ASN A 158 3.76 17.53 -19.17
N SER A 159 4.60 16.63 -18.63
CA SER A 159 6.07 16.75 -18.71
C SER A 159 6.67 16.18 -20.00
N GLY A 160 5.89 16.00 -21.04
CA GLY A 160 6.29 15.37 -22.30
C GLY A 160 6.15 16.25 -23.54
N PHE A 161 6.05 17.58 -23.41
CA PHE A 161 6.09 18.53 -24.51
C PHE A 161 7.13 19.60 -24.26
#